data_55b5f736243d95838c609b6f2229632c
#
_entry.id   55b5f736243d95838c609b6f2229632c
#
_cell.length_a   1.000
_cell.length_b   1.000
_cell.length_c   1.000
_cell.angle_alpha   90.00
_cell.angle_beta   90.00
_cell.angle_gamma   90.00
#
_symmetry.space_group_name_H-M   'P 1'
#
loop_
_entity.id
_entity.type
_entity.pdbx_description
1 polymer ?
#
loop_
_entity_poly.entity_id
_entity_poly.type
_entity_poly.pdbx_seq_one_letter_code
_entity_poly.pdbx_strand_id
1 'polypeptide(L)'
;KDEKYYEDVNEMYGGLKKELQLYYTLAKSGGWPVITAKAPIKIGATDPAITLIKKRLQQTLDMPGTDTSSVFTDTLEMAVKKFQQRHGYKQDGIISASILKDMNVSARQRLMEILLNMDRMRWMPQKPKGNLIIVNLPEFMLHVYDGSKKLFDMVVVVGKVGNNTMMFNGDLNQIYFSPYWNVPQSIIKGEILPAIARNPNYLDNKNMERVGAGIRQKPGPGNALGKVKFIFPNSFNMYFHDTPSKSLFGQDKRAFMVAKK
;
A
#
# COMPACT_ATOMS: atom_id res chain seq x y z
N LYS A 1 -7.79 -25.85 -20.26
CA LYS A 1 -6.32 -25.84 -20.31
C LYS A 1 -5.84 -24.73 -19.38
N ASP A 2 -4.97 -25.11 -18.42
CA ASP A 2 -3.96 -24.29 -17.74
C ASP A 2 -4.36 -23.47 -16.49
N GLU A 3 -5.46 -23.78 -15.80
CA GLU A 3 -5.68 -23.23 -14.46
C GLU A 3 -4.58 -23.65 -13.48
N LYS A 4 -4.09 -24.90 -13.58
CA LYS A 4 -3.00 -25.43 -12.76
C LYS A 4 -1.67 -24.74 -13.03
N TYR A 5 -1.42 -24.32 -14.27
CA TYR A 5 -0.19 -23.61 -14.66
C TYR A 5 -0.03 -22.28 -13.90
N TYR A 6 -1.12 -21.49 -13.73
CA TYR A 6 -1.06 -20.23 -13.01
C TYR A 6 -0.96 -20.40 -11.50
N GLU A 7 -1.54 -21.45 -10.93
CA GLU A 7 -1.42 -21.79 -9.51
C GLU A 7 0.03 -22.18 -9.16
N ASP A 8 0.69 -22.96 -10.00
CA ASP A 8 2.07 -23.39 -9.79
C ASP A 8 3.07 -22.23 -9.96
N VAL A 9 2.71 -21.21 -10.74
CA VAL A 9 3.56 -20.03 -11.01
C VAL A 9 3.41 -18.95 -9.95
N ASN A 10 2.23 -18.82 -9.33
CA ASN A 10 1.92 -17.75 -8.41
C ASN A 10 1.00 -18.19 -7.28
N GLU A 11 1.57 -18.41 -6.07
CA GLU A 11 0.82 -18.79 -4.87
C GLU A 11 -0.29 -17.78 -4.51
N MET A 12 -0.10 -16.49 -4.82
CA MET A 12 -1.10 -15.45 -4.59
C MET A 12 -2.33 -15.66 -5.48
N TYR A 13 -2.14 -16.16 -6.70
CA TYR A 13 -3.24 -16.48 -7.61
C TYR A 13 -4.13 -17.61 -7.04
N GLY A 14 -3.51 -18.67 -6.51
CA GLY A 14 -4.22 -19.76 -5.82
C GLY A 14 -5.00 -19.26 -4.59
N GLY A 15 -4.42 -18.33 -3.82
CA GLY A 15 -5.10 -17.66 -2.72
C GLY A 15 -6.33 -16.88 -3.17
N LEU A 16 -6.21 -16.06 -4.21
CA LEU A 16 -7.33 -15.30 -4.77
C LEU A 16 -8.43 -16.19 -5.36
N LYS A 17 -8.09 -17.35 -5.95
CA LYS A 17 -9.06 -18.30 -6.46
C LYS A 17 -9.95 -18.86 -5.36
N LYS A 18 -9.41 -19.12 -4.16
CA LYS A 18 -10.20 -19.55 -2.99
C LYS A 18 -11.15 -18.44 -2.54
N GLU A 19 -10.66 -17.22 -2.44
CA GLU A 19 -11.47 -16.05 -2.07
C GLU A 19 -12.54 -15.75 -3.14
N LEU A 20 -12.25 -15.96 -4.42
CA LEU A 20 -13.19 -15.76 -5.52
C LEU A 20 -14.48 -16.56 -5.31
N GLN A 21 -14.38 -17.82 -4.90
CA GLN A 21 -15.55 -18.68 -4.66
C GLN A 21 -16.41 -18.13 -3.50
N LEU A 22 -15.78 -17.69 -2.42
CA LEU A 22 -16.48 -17.10 -1.28
C LEU A 22 -17.22 -15.82 -1.70
N TYR A 23 -16.52 -14.88 -2.34
CA TYR A 23 -17.11 -13.60 -2.72
C TYR A 23 -18.14 -13.73 -3.85
N TYR A 24 -17.99 -14.70 -4.74
CA TYR A 24 -19.02 -15.03 -5.73
C TYR A 24 -20.33 -15.47 -5.05
N THR A 25 -20.23 -16.40 -4.10
CA THR A 25 -21.38 -16.88 -3.34
C THR A 25 -22.04 -15.75 -2.56
N LEU A 26 -21.26 -14.92 -1.89
CA LEU A 26 -21.76 -13.73 -1.16
C LEU A 26 -22.44 -12.73 -2.09
N ALA A 27 -21.83 -12.42 -3.24
CA ALA A 27 -22.42 -11.49 -4.19
C ALA A 27 -23.74 -12.01 -4.78
N LYS A 28 -23.82 -13.32 -5.07
CA LYS A 28 -25.04 -13.98 -5.58
C LYS A 28 -26.17 -14.00 -4.54
N SER A 29 -25.86 -14.11 -3.25
CA SER A 29 -26.85 -14.06 -2.16
C SER A 29 -27.26 -12.63 -1.75
N GLY A 30 -26.85 -11.60 -2.49
CA GLY A 30 -27.19 -10.21 -2.20
C GLY A 30 -26.15 -9.45 -1.34
N GLY A 31 -25.08 -10.13 -0.89
CA GLY A 31 -24.00 -9.51 -0.13
C GLY A 31 -24.38 -9.18 1.31
N TRP A 32 -23.96 -8.03 1.77
CA TRP A 32 -24.23 -7.49 3.11
C TRP A 32 -24.86 -6.10 3.08
N PRO A 33 -25.66 -5.74 4.09
CA PRO A 33 -26.24 -4.42 4.18
C PRO A 33 -25.17 -3.36 4.48
N VAL A 34 -25.47 -2.11 4.12
CA VAL A 34 -24.66 -0.95 4.50
C VAL A 34 -24.76 -0.74 6.00
N ILE A 35 -23.61 -0.57 6.65
CA ILE A 35 -23.49 -0.31 8.08
C ILE A 35 -23.39 1.20 8.27
N THR A 36 -24.36 1.78 8.98
CA THR A 36 -24.37 3.19 9.37
C THR A 36 -24.13 3.28 10.86
N ALA A 37 -23.02 3.90 11.25
CA ALA A 37 -22.65 4.10 12.64
C ALA A 37 -21.77 5.34 12.81
N LYS A 38 -21.72 5.89 14.02
CA LYS A 38 -20.81 6.99 14.37
C LYS A 38 -19.46 6.39 14.80
N ALA A 39 -18.46 6.56 13.98
CA ALA A 39 -17.07 6.16 14.31
C ALA A 39 -16.38 7.23 15.20
N PRO A 40 -15.37 6.86 16.03
CA PRO A 40 -14.82 5.52 16.18
C PRO A 40 -15.64 4.62 17.09
N ILE A 41 -15.64 3.29 16.81
CA ILE A 41 -16.26 2.28 17.65
C ILE A 41 -15.17 1.36 18.21
N LYS A 42 -15.17 1.10 19.49
CA LYS A 42 -14.13 0.32 20.19
C LYS A 42 -14.75 -0.61 21.24
N ILE A 43 -13.92 -1.49 21.77
CA ILE A 43 -14.31 -2.43 22.82
C ILE A 43 -15.11 -1.77 23.95
N GLY A 44 -16.15 -2.45 24.42
CA GLY A 44 -17.07 -1.99 25.45
C GLY A 44 -18.21 -1.09 24.92
N ALA A 45 -18.17 -0.68 23.64
CA ALA A 45 -19.27 0.08 23.04
C ALA A 45 -20.53 -0.81 22.88
N THR A 46 -21.69 -0.19 22.99
CA THR A 46 -22.99 -0.82 22.70
C THR A 46 -23.70 0.03 21.64
N ASP A 47 -23.97 -0.57 20.47
CA ASP A 47 -24.62 0.10 19.35
C ASP A 47 -25.32 -0.96 18.47
N PRO A 48 -26.54 -0.75 18.00
CA PRO A 48 -27.22 -1.68 17.08
C PRO A 48 -26.43 -2.01 15.82
N ALA A 49 -25.59 -1.09 15.32
CA ALA A 49 -24.74 -1.32 14.16
C ALA A 49 -23.68 -2.40 14.41
N ILE A 50 -23.31 -2.68 15.67
CA ILE A 50 -22.34 -3.73 16.03
C ILE A 50 -22.84 -5.11 15.59
N THR A 51 -24.14 -5.36 15.67
CA THR A 51 -24.73 -6.60 15.14
C THR A 51 -24.47 -6.77 13.64
N LEU A 52 -24.61 -5.70 12.86
CA LEU A 52 -24.32 -5.72 11.42
C LEU A 52 -22.82 -5.87 11.15
N ILE A 53 -21.96 -5.23 11.95
CA ILE A 53 -20.50 -5.38 11.87
C ILE A 53 -20.09 -6.83 12.12
N LYS A 54 -20.61 -7.45 13.18
CA LYS A 54 -20.36 -8.87 13.49
C LYS A 54 -20.77 -9.77 12.31
N LYS A 55 -22.01 -9.61 11.83
CA LYS A 55 -22.51 -10.36 10.66
C LYS A 55 -21.62 -10.17 9.43
N ARG A 56 -21.17 -8.93 9.17
CA ARG A 56 -20.26 -8.62 8.07
C ARG A 56 -18.94 -9.37 8.18
N LEU A 57 -18.33 -9.40 9.37
CA LEU A 57 -17.05 -10.07 9.63
C LEU A 57 -17.20 -11.61 9.66
N GLN A 58 -18.34 -12.13 10.10
CA GLN A 58 -18.66 -13.56 10.03
C GLN A 58 -18.78 -14.04 8.57
N GLN A 59 -19.45 -13.25 7.71
CA GLN A 59 -19.60 -13.59 6.30
C GLN A 59 -18.27 -13.68 5.54
N THR A 60 -17.26 -12.92 5.95
CA THR A 60 -15.91 -12.93 5.36
C THR A 60 -14.90 -13.74 6.17
N LEU A 61 -15.38 -14.57 7.10
CA LEU A 61 -14.57 -15.46 7.93
C LEU A 61 -13.50 -14.74 8.78
N ASP A 62 -13.69 -13.43 9.01
CA ASP A 62 -12.85 -12.66 9.92
C ASP A 62 -13.24 -12.91 11.38
N MET A 63 -14.52 -13.17 11.65
CA MET A 63 -15.07 -13.47 12.97
C MET A 63 -15.65 -14.89 13.03
N PRO A 64 -15.26 -15.73 14.01
CA PRO A 64 -15.87 -17.04 14.23
C PRO A 64 -17.21 -16.91 14.96
N GLY A 65 -18.03 -17.98 14.89
CA GLY A 65 -19.26 -18.11 15.64
C GLY A 65 -20.44 -17.33 15.08
N THR A 66 -21.50 -17.22 15.87
CA THR A 66 -22.81 -16.65 15.49
C THR A 66 -23.28 -15.57 16.46
N ASP A 67 -22.36 -14.90 17.16
CA ASP A 67 -22.72 -13.79 18.07
C ASP A 67 -23.38 -12.64 17.30
N THR A 68 -24.60 -12.31 17.72
CA THR A 68 -25.44 -11.25 17.15
C THR A 68 -25.72 -10.13 18.16
N SER A 69 -25.07 -10.13 19.31
CA SER A 69 -25.27 -9.08 20.33
C SER A 69 -24.79 -7.72 19.83
N SER A 70 -25.37 -6.65 20.37
CA SER A 70 -25.02 -5.26 20.06
C SER A 70 -23.82 -4.72 20.86
N VAL A 71 -23.11 -5.59 21.58
CA VAL A 71 -21.96 -5.22 22.43
C VAL A 71 -20.66 -5.51 21.70
N PHE A 72 -19.71 -4.59 21.73
CA PHE A 72 -18.35 -4.76 21.21
C PHE A 72 -17.53 -5.56 22.22
N THR A 73 -17.36 -6.85 21.95
CA THR A 73 -16.65 -7.83 22.79
C THR A 73 -15.18 -8.00 22.37
N ASP A 74 -14.38 -8.68 23.19
CA ASP A 74 -12.99 -9.06 22.85
C ASP A 74 -12.91 -9.88 21.55
N THR A 75 -13.89 -10.78 21.33
CA THR A 75 -13.99 -11.57 20.09
C THR A 75 -14.15 -10.68 18.87
N LEU A 76 -14.98 -9.63 18.98
CA LEU A 76 -15.12 -8.66 17.89
C LEU A 76 -13.84 -7.83 17.70
N GLU A 77 -13.16 -7.46 18.79
CA GLU A 77 -11.87 -6.74 18.69
C GLU A 77 -10.83 -7.56 17.91
N MET A 78 -10.71 -8.86 18.21
CA MET A 78 -9.83 -9.75 17.47
C MET A 78 -10.22 -9.86 15.99
N ALA A 79 -11.52 -9.95 15.70
CA ALA A 79 -12.02 -9.98 14.32
C ALA A 79 -11.73 -8.67 13.57
N VAL A 80 -11.87 -7.52 14.23
CA VAL A 80 -11.51 -6.21 13.68
C VAL A 80 -10.01 -6.14 13.41
N LYS A 81 -9.14 -6.61 14.31
CA LYS A 81 -7.69 -6.67 14.10
C LYS A 81 -7.33 -7.56 12.90
N LYS A 82 -8.01 -8.68 12.72
CA LYS A 82 -7.84 -9.55 11.54
C LYS A 82 -8.26 -8.85 10.25
N PHE A 83 -9.40 -8.16 10.26
CA PHE A 83 -9.84 -7.33 9.14
C PHE A 83 -8.83 -6.22 8.84
N GLN A 84 -8.35 -5.52 9.87
CA GLN A 84 -7.33 -4.47 9.75
C GLN A 84 -6.04 -5.00 9.12
N GLN A 85 -5.54 -6.14 9.58
CA GLN A 85 -4.36 -6.81 9.04
C GLN A 85 -4.52 -7.08 7.54
N ARG A 86 -5.65 -7.69 7.15
CA ARG A 86 -5.94 -8.06 5.78
C ARG A 86 -6.09 -6.87 4.83
N HIS A 87 -6.48 -5.71 5.37
CA HIS A 87 -6.66 -4.47 4.62
C HIS A 87 -5.50 -3.46 4.78
N GLY A 88 -4.38 -3.87 5.41
CA GLY A 88 -3.20 -3.02 5.57
C GLY A 88 -3.35 -1.87 6.57
N TYR A 89 -4.33 -1.94 7.48
CA TYR A 89 -4.50 -0.99 8.56
C TYR A 89 -3.63 -1.35 9.78
N LYS A 90 -3.40 -0.36 10.64
CA LYS A 90 -2.87 -0.61 11.98
C LYS A 90 -3.86 -1.49 12.77
N GLN A 91 -3.34 -2.56 13.39
CA GLN A 91 -4.14 -3.54 14.14
C GLN A 91 -4.43 -3.06 15.57
N ASP A 92 -5.16 -1.96 15.72
CA ASP A 92 -5.52 -1.40 17.01
C ASP A 92 -6.89 -1.86 17.55
N GLY A 93 -7.65 -2.60 16.74
CA GLY A 93 -8.98 -3.08 17.10
C GLY A 93 -10.08 -2.01 17.08
N ILE A 94 -9.79 -0.80 16.63
CA ILE A 94 -10.72 0.32 16.59
C ILE A 94 -11.35 0.44 15.20
N ILE A 95 -12.66 0.51 15.11
CA ILE A 95 -13.36 0.76 13.84
C ILE A 95 -13.42 2.26 13.59
N SER A 96 -12.46 2.76 12.83
CA SER A 96 -12.44 4.14 12.35
C SER A 96 -13.44 4.36 11.20
N ALA A 97 -13.67 5.62 10.83
CA ALA A 97 -14.48 5.96 9.67
C ALA A 97 -13.96 5.34 8.36
N SER A 98 -12.63 5.23 8.21
CA SER A 98 -12.01 4.57 7.04
C SER A 98 -12.30 3.07 7.02
N ILE A 99 -12.21 2.39 8.16
CA ILE A 99 -12.51 0.96 8.29
C ILE A 99 -13.99 0.70 8.02
N LEU A 100 -14.88 1.54 8.57
CA LEU A 100 -16.31 1.42 8.31
C LEU A 100 -16.65 1.61 6.82
N LYS A 101 -15.98 2.53 6.16
CA LYS A 101 -16.09 2.72 4.71
C LYS A 101 -15.65 1.47 3.93
N ASP A 102 -14.54 0.84 4.32
CA ASP A 102 -14.05 -0.38 3.69
C ASP A 102 -14.94 -1.61 3.98
N MET A 103 -15.54 -1.70 5.15
CA MET A 103 -16.55 -2.71 5.47
C MET A 103 -17.80 -2.58 4.59
N ASN A 104 -18.14 -1.36 4.19
CA ASN A 104 -19.28 -1.05 3.33
C ASN A 104 -19.02 -1.24 1.82
N VAL A 105 -17.79 -1.54 1.41
CA VAL A 105 -17.55 -1.95 0.01
C VAL A 105 -18.33 -3.23 -0.26
N SER A 106 -19.20 -3.23 -1.27
CA SER A 106 -20.12 -4.34 -1.54
C SER A 106 -19.39 -5.64 -1.92
N ALA A 107 -20.03 -6.78 -1.66
CA ALA A 107 -19.50 -8.10 -2.05
C ALA A 107 -19.25 -8.19 -3.56
N ARG A 108 -20.13 -7.60 -4.37
CA ARG A 108 -19.98 -7.52 -5.82
C ARG A 108 -18.74 -6.71 -6.24
N GLN A 109 -18.49 -5.59 -5.57
CA GLN A 109 -17.31 -4.78 -5.87
C GLN A 109 -16.02 -5.53 -5.48
N ARG A 110 -15.99 -6.20 -4.31
CA ARG A 110 -14.86 -7.05 -3.90
C ARG A 110 -14.62 -8.21 -4.87
N LEU A 111 -15.69 -8.84 -5.37
CA LEU A 111 -15.60 -9.87 -6.40
C LEU A 111 -14.94 -9.33 -7.68
N MET A 112 -15.34 -8.14 -8.15
CA MET A 112 -14.73 -7.53 -9.33
C MET A 112 -13.26 -7.15 -9.10
N GLU A 113 -12.90 -6.68 -7.90
CA GLU A 113 -11.51 -6.40 -7.52
C GLU A 113 -10.65 -7.68 -7.55
N ILE A 114 -11.18 -8.81 -7.05
CA ILE A 114 -10.50 -10.12 -7.10
C ILE A 114 -10.28 -10.55 -8.54
N LEU A 115 -11.33 -10.54 -9.38
CA LEU A 115 -11.24 -10.92 -10.80
C LEU A 115 -10.23 -10.07 -11.55
N LEU A 116 -10.25 -8.75 -11.35
CA LEU A 116 -9.31 -7.83 -11.99
C LEU A 116 -7.86 -8.11 -11.55
N ASN A 117 -7.63 -8.38 -10.28
CA ASN A 117 -6.29 -8.68 -9.79
C ASN A 117 -5.80 -10.07 -10.26
N MET A 118 -6.68 -11.07 -10.34
CA MET A 118 -6.36 -12.37 -10.93
C MET A 118 -5.97 -12.23 -12.42
N ASP A 119 -6.68 -11.39 -13.18
CA ASP A 119 -6.33 -11.12 -14.57
C ASP A 119 -4.96 -10.42 -14.68
N ARG A 120 -4.70 -9.41 -13.85
CA ARG A 120 -3.40 -8.73 -13.80
C ARG A 120 -2.24 -9.66 -13.43
N MET A 121 -2.47 -10.64 -12.54
CA MET A 121 -1.45 -11.62 -12.17
C MET A 121 -1.02 -12.51 -13.34
N ARG A 122 -1.86 -12.69 -14.36
CA ARG A 122 -1.49 -13.41 -15.60
C ARG A 122 -0.45 -12.68 -16.43
N TRP A 123 -0.32 -11.36 -16.24
CA TRP A 123 0.67 -10.53 -16.94
C TRP A 123 2.00 -10.44 -16.18
N MET A 124 2.05 -10.97 -14.96
CA MET A 124 3.31 -11.03 -14.21
C MET A 124 4.22 -12.08 -14.84
N PRO A 125 5.53 -11.81 -14.93
CA PRO A 125 6.49 -12.80 -15.41
C PRO A 125 6.49 -14.01 -14.49
N GLN A 126 6.88 -15.15 -15.06
CA GLN A 126 7.12 -16.37 -14.27
C GLN A 126 8.11 -16.07 -13.14
N LYS A 127 8.00 -16.82 -12.05
CA LYS A 127 8.90 -16.67 -10.88
C LYS A 127 10.34 -16.50 -11.34
N PRO A 128 11.01 -15.41 -11.00
CA PRO A 128 12.42 -15.24 -11.34
C PRO A 128 13.22 -16.36 -10.67
N LYS A 129 14.23 -16.83 -11.36
CA LYS A 129 15.24 -17.71 -10.77
C LYS A 129 16.15 -16.82 -9.91
N GLY A 130 15.93 -16.78 -8.61
CA GLY A 130 16.74 -15.98 -7.69
C GLY A 130 15.91 -14.98 -6.85
N ASN A 131 16.53 -13.89 -6.47
CA ASN A 131 15.91 -12.90 -5.60
C ASN A 131 14.80 -12.11 -6.31
N LEU A 132 13.64 -11.98 -5.65
CA LEU A 132 12.50 -11.22 -6.13
C LEU A 132 12.13 -10.15 -5.11
N ILE A 133 11.96 -8.92 -5.58
CA ILE A 133 11.40 -7.82 -4.80
C ILE A 133 10.02 -7.48 -5.37
N ILE A 134 8.98 -7.59 -4.55
CA ILE A 134 7.61 -7.21 -4.91
C ILE A 134 7.21 -5.99 -4.09
N VAL A 135 6.79 -4.91 -4.75
CA VAL A 135 6.16 -3.77 -4.08
C VAL A 135 4.65 -3.85 -4.27
N ASN A 136 3.94 -4.16 -3.20
CA ASN A 136 2.50 -4.15 -3.16
C ASN A 136 2.00 -2.74 -2.79
N LEU A 137 1.67 -1.94 -3.80
CA LEU A 137 1.28 -0.52 -3.62
C LEU A 137 0.05 -0.34 -2.73
N PRO A 138 -1.05 -1.11 -2.89
CA PRO A 138 -2.22 -1.02 -2.01
C PRO A 138 -1.94 -1.34 -0.55
N GLU A 139 -1.00 -2.24 -0.28
CA GLU A 139 -0.60 -2.66 1.05
C GLU A 139 0.45 -1.73 1.66
N PHE A 140 1.14 -0.93 0.84
CA PHE A 140 2.31 -0.14 1.23
C PHE A 140 3.44 -1.00 1.80
N MET A 141 3.66 -2.17 1.21
CA MET A 141 4.67 -3.14 1.62
C MET A 141 5.58 -3.51 0.45
N LEU A 142 6.83 -3.75 0.78
CA LEU A 142 7.83 -4.37 -0.08
C LEU A 142 8.17 -5.73 0.52
N HIS A 143 8.08 -6.76 -0.30
CA HIS A 143 8.37 -8.14 0.06
C HIS A 143 9.62 -8.61 -0.68
N VAL A 144 10.54 -9.24 0.02
CA VAL A 144 11.77 -9.80 -0.55
C VAL A 144 11.73 -11.32 -0.45
N TYR A 145 11.97 -11.98 -1.57
CA TYR A 145 12.00 -13.43 -1.69
C TYR A 145 13.35 -13.90 -2.25
N ASP A 146 13.76 -15.09 -1.82
CA ASP A 146 14.79 -15.91 -2.46
C ASP A 146 14.11 -17.19 -2.96
N GLY A 147 13.92 -17.29 -4.25
CA GLY A 147 13.06 -18.31 -4.86
C GLY A 147 11.63 -18.23 -4.31
N SER A 148 11.16 -19.31 -3.65
CA SER A 148 9.84 -19.35 -2.98
C SER A 148 9.87 -18.89 -1.53
N LYS A 149 11.05 -18.72 -0.91
CA LYS A 149 11.19 -18.34 0.48
C LYS A 149 11.10 -16.83 0.65
N LYS A 150 10.10 -16.36 1.40
CA LYS A 150 10.05 -14.96 1.82
C LYS A 150 11.12 -14.70 2.88
N LEU A 151 12.01 -13.72 2.62
CA LEU A 151 13.10 -13.35 3.50
C LEU A 151 12.65 -12.31 4.54
N PHE A 152 12.04 -11.22 4.09
CA PHE A 152 11.53 -10.17 4.97
C PHE A 152 10.52 -9.28 4.24
N ASP A 153 9.81 -8.49 5.02
CA ASP A 153 8.88 -7.46 4.59
C ASP A 153 9.37 -6.09 5.07
N MET A 154 9.08 -5.05 4.29
CA MET A 154 9.44 -3.69 4.63
C MET A 154 8.28 -2.75 4.29
N VAL A 155 7.96 -1.84 5.20
CA VAL A 155 7.00 -0.76 4.97
C VAL A 155 7.56 0.22 3.95
N VAL A 156 6.75 0.63 2.97
CA VAL A 156 7.13 1.62 1.97
C VAL A 156 6.19 2.81 1.94
N VAL A 157 6.73 3.95 1.51
CA VAL A 157 5.97 5.15 1.17
C VAL A 157 5.93 5.24 -0.35
N VAL A 158 4.75 5.43 -0.93
CA VAL A 158 4.53 5.47 -2.37
C VAL A 158 3.99 6.83 -2.81
N GLY A 159 4.02 7.11 -4.11
CA GLY A 159 3.48 8.34 -4.68
C GLY A 159 1.98 8.49 -4.45
N LYS A 160 1.51 9.75 -4.35
CA LYS A 160 0.09 10.09 -4.13
C LYS A 160 -0.80 9.51 -5.23
N VAL A 161 -2.01 9.08 -4.84
CA VAL A 161 -3.09 8.72 -5.77
C VAL A 161 -3.33 9.85 -6.78
N GLY A 162 -3.32 9.50 -8.07
CA GLY A 162 -3.38 10.49 -9.18
C GLY A 162 -2.06 10.64 -9.96
N ASN A 163 -0.93 10.24 -9.37
CA ASN A 163 0.30 9.97 -10.12
C ASN A 163 0.38 8.46 -10.32
N ASN A 164 -0.34 7.96 -11.32
CA ASN A 164 -0.46 6.52 -11.59
C ASN A 164 0.91 5.84 -11.57
N THR A 165 1.19 5.10 -10.49
CA THR A 165 2.31 4.19 -10.47
C THR A 165 1.94 3.00 -11.36
N MET A 166 2.54 2.94 -12.54
CA MET A 166 2.31 1.84 -13.49
C MET A 166 2.88 0.56 -12.92
N MET A 167 2.22 -0.57 -13.21
CA MET A 167 2.81 -1.88 -12.96
C MET A 167 3.88 -2.14 -14.01
N PHE A 168 5.08 -2.49 -13.58
CA PHE A 168 6.20 -2.86 -14.45
C PHE A 168 7.18 -3.76 -13.70
N ASN A 169 8.06 -4.37 -14.45
CA ASN A 169 9.17 -5.18 -13.94
C ASN A 169 10.49 -4.52 -14.33
N GLY A 170 11.53 -4.77 -13.56
CA GLY A 170 12.87 -4.32 -13.86
C GLY A 170 13.89 -5.02 -12.99
N ASP A 171 15.11 -5.11 -13.47
CA ASP A 171 16.22 -5.69 -12.74
C ASP A 171 16.95 -4.61 -11.95
N LEU A 172 17.07 -4.82 -10.63
CA LEU A 172 17.85 -3.95 -9.77
C LEU A 172 19.33 -4.19 -10.05
N ASN A 173 20.01 -3.19 -10.60
CA ASN A 173 21.37 -3.33 -11.09
C ASN A 173 22.38 -2.37 -10.46
N GLN A 174 21.93 -1.33 -9.75
CA GLN A 174 22.83 -0.35 -9.14
C GLN A 174 22.34 0.10 -7.77
N ILE A 175 23.28 0.30 -6.86
CA ILE A 175 23.05 0.86 -5.51
C ILE A 175 23.99 2.06 -5.34
N TYR A 176 23.42 3.22 -5.02
CA TYR A 176 24.16 4.43 -4.71
C TYR A 176 24.04 4.76 -3.24
N PHE A 177 25.16 4.81 -2.54
CA PHE A 177 25.24 5.32 -1.18
C PHE A 177 25.50 6.82 -1.20
N SER A 178 24.90 7.54 -0.25
CA SER A 178 25.00 8.99 -0.15
C SER A 178 24.74 9.71 -1.50
N PRO A 179 23.56 9.51 -2.09
CA PRO A 179 23.28 9.98 -3.44
C PRO A 179 23.15 11.50 -3.50
N TYR A 180 23.56 12.08 -4.62
CA TYR A 180 23.07 13.39 -5.02
C TYR A 180 21.63 13.27 -5.51
N TRP A 181 20.79 14.24 -5.18
CA TRP A 181 19.45 14.35 -5.75
C TRP A 181 19.41 15.40 -6.85
N ASN A 182 19.42 14.97 -8.09
CA ASN A 182 19.16 15.85 -9.23
C ASN A 182 17.68 16.23 -9.22
N VAL A 183 17.39 17.50 -8.99
CA VAL A 183 16.02 17.97 -8.82
C VAL A 183 15.28 18.02 -10.16
N PRO A 184 14.11 17.40 -10.28
CA PRO A 184 13.29 17.47 -11.49
C PRO A 184 12.90 18.93 -11.83
N GLN A 185 12.84 19.24 -13.13
CA GLN A 185 12.53 20.59 -13.62
C GLN A 185 11.17 21.10 -13.13
N SER A 186 10.19 20.22 -12.96
CA SER A 186 8.88 20.58 -12.42
C SER A 186 8.96 21.10 -10.98
N ILE A 187 9.83 20.51 -10.15
CA ILE A 187 10.07 20.95 -8.77
C ILE A 187 10.90 22.24 -8.76
N ILE A 188 11.92 22.33 -9.63
CA ILE A 188 12.71 23.56 -9.74
C ILE A 188 11.78 24.74 -10.04
N LYS A 189 10.92 24.63 -11.05
CA LYS A 189 9.99 25.68 -11.46
C LYS A 189 8.87 25.95 -10.46
N GLY A 190 8.28 24.88 -9.90
CA GLY A 190 7.11 24.97 -9.03
C GLY A 190 7.40 25.31 -7.58
N GLU A 191 8.59 24.97 -7.08
CA GLU A 191 8.89 25.08 -5.65
C GLU A 191 10.19 25.85 -5.38
N ILE A 192 11.30 25.48 -6.04
CA ILE A 192 12.62 26.01 -5.69
C ILE A 192 12.83 27.43 -6.16
N LEU A 193 12.49 27.77 -7.42
CA LEU A 193 12.63 29.14 -7.90
C LEU A 193 11.76 30.14 -7.13
N PRO A 194 10.49 29.85 -6.81
CA PRO A 194 9.70 30.71 -5.93
C PRO A 194 10.27 30.82 -4.51
N ALA A 195 10.91 29.76 -4.00
CA ALA A 195 11.54 29.79 -2.69
C ALA A 195 12.82 30.63 -2.68
N ILE A 196 13.64 30.55 -3.73
CA ILE A 196 14.84 31.40 -3.91
C ILE A 196 14.44 32.88 -4.02
N ALA A 197 13.35 33.19 -4.72
CA ALA A 197 12.86 34.58 -4.84
C ALA A 197 12.47 35.17 -3.48
N ARG A 198 12.00 34.36 -2.54
CA ARG A 198 11.66 34.78 -1.17
C ARG A 198 12.85 34.76 -0.21
N ASN A 199 13.81 33.88 -0.43
CA ASN A 199 14.99 33.70 0.39
C ASN A 199 16.21 33.38 -0.49
N PRO A 200 17.09 34.36 -0.76
CA PRO A 200 18.27 34.16 -1.59
C PRO A 200 19.21 33.04 -1.10
N ASN A 201 19.25 32.76 0.20
CA ASN A 201 20.08 31.73 0.81
C ASN A 201 19.39 30.34 0.80
N TYR A 202 18.28 30.19 0.07
CA TYR A 202 17.51 28.93 0.08
C TYR A 202 18.33 27.70 -0.34
N LEU A 203 19.18 27.84 -1.36
CA LEU A 203 20.00 26.73 -1.84
C LEU A 203 21.01 26.30 -0.77
N ASP A 204 21.69 27.23 -0.14
CA ASP A 204 22.68 26.93 0.91
C ASP A 204 22.00 26.29 2.13
N ASN A 205 20.86 26.87 2.56
CA ASN A 205 20.08 26.34 3.68
C ASN A 205 19.55 24.92 3.44
N LYS A 206 19.37 24.52 2.18
CA LYS A 206 18.90 23.19 1.76
C LYS A 206 20.02 22.29 1.27
N ASN A 207 21.28 22.68 1.43
CA ASN A 207 22.46 21.97 0.93
C ASN A 207 22.33 21.62 -0.56
N MET A 208 21.91 22.62 -1.36
CA MET A 208 21.73 22.52 -2.81
C MET A 208 22.76 23.37 -3.55
N GLU A 209 23.01 23.00 -4.82
CA GLU A 209 23.89 23.74 -5.71
C GLU A 209 23.33 23.78 -7.14
N ARG A 210 23.74 24.81 -7.90
CA ARG A 210 23.43 24.88 -9.33
C ARG A 210 24.43 24.03 -10.11
N VAL A 211 23.92 23.27 -11.08
CA VAL A 211 24.73 22.48 -12.00
C VAL A 211 24.22 22.69 -13.41
N GLY A 212 24.94 23.52 -14.19
CA GLY A 212 24.43 23.99 -15.47
C GLY A 212 23.07 24.67 -15.33
N ALA A 213 22.11 24.25 -16.11
CA ALA A 213 20.72 24.73 -16.05
C ALA A 213 19.87 24.04 -14.95
N GLY A 214 20.44 23.11 -14.18
CA GLY A 214 19.76 22.35 -13.17
C GLY A 214 20.13 22.75 -11.74
N ILE A 215 19.46 22.12 -10.78
CA ILE A 215 19.76 22.17 -9.35
C ILE A 215 19.89 20.74 -8.84
N ARG A 216 20.88 20.51 -7.98
CA ARG A 216 20.99 19.24 -7.25
C ARG A 216 21.18 19.48 -5.76
N GLN A 217 20.68 18.56 -4.96
CA GLN A 217 20.93 18.52 -3.52
C GLN A 217 22.12 17.61 -3.24
N LYS A 218 23.03 18.08 -2.42
CA LYS A 218 24.22 17.34 -1.98
C LYS A 218 23.84 16.21 -1.01
N PRO A 219 24.68 15.16 -0.89
CA PRO A 219 24.52 14.17 0.18
C PRO A 219 24.48 14.82 1.56
N GLY A 220 23.71 14.21 2.47
CA GLY A 220 23.62 14.69 3.84
C GLY A 220 22.30 14.28 4.52
N PRO A 221 22.15 14.58 5.82
CA PRO A 221 20.98 14.15 6.61
C PRO A 221 19.63 14.67 6.08
N GLY A 222 19.64 15.84 5.42
CA GLY A 222 18.45 16.47 4.84
C GLY A 222 18.21 16.14 3.36
N ASN A 223 19.02 15.25 2.74
CA ASN A 223 18.85 14.91 1.35
C ASN A 223 17.52 14.17 1.12
N ALA A 224 16.75 14.60 0.13
CA ALA A 224 15.43 14.03 -0.17
C ALA A 224 15.46 12.52 -0.50
N LEU A 225 16.58 12.01 -1.03
CA LEU A 225 16.78 10.58 -1.32
C LEU A 225 17.37 9.80 -0.13
N GLY A 226 17.58 10.46 1.02
CA GLY A 226 18.17 9.85 2.20
C GLY A 226 19.59 9.32 1.97
N LYS A 227 19.90 8.15 2.54
CA LYS A 227 21.24 7.56 2.57
C LYS A 227 21.55 6.63 1.40
N VAL A 228 20.53 6.12 0.71
CA VAL A 228 20.69 5.10 -0.32
C VAL A 228 19.63 5.23 -1.41
N LYS A 229 20.04 4.94 -2.65
CA LYS A 229 19.20 4.88 -3.83
C LYS A 229 19.47 3.58 -4.59
N PHE A 230 18.42 2.87 -4.98
CA PHE A 230 18.47 1.64 -5.75
C PHE A 230 17.88 1.88 -7.13
N ILE A 231 18.63 1.56 -8.18
CA ILE A 231 18.22 1.81 -9.56
C ILE A 231 17.89 0.49 -10.27
N PHE A 232 16.74 0.49 -10.89
CA PHE A 232 16.28 -0.49 -11.87
C PHE A 232 15.84 0.28 -13.12
N PRO A 233 16.58 0.21 -14.24
CA PRO A 233 16.28 0.98 -15.44
C PRO A 233 14.85 0.73 -15.92
N ASN A 234 14.08 1.79 -16.14
CA ASN A 234 12.72 1.73 -16.62
C ASN A 234 12.33 3.05 -17.32
N SER A 235 11.31 2.99 -18.20
CA SER A 235 10.82 4.15 -18.94
C SER A 235 10.08 5.20 -18.07
N PHE A 236 9.79 4.88 -16.81
CA PHE A 236 9.06 5.74 -15.88
C PHE A 236 9.98 6.56 -14.97
N ASN A 237 11.31 6.37 -15.05
CA ASN A 237 12.30 6.98 -14.16
C ASN A 237 12.00 6.71 -12.66
N MET A 238 11.49 5.52 -12.35
CA MET A 238 11.25 5.08 -10.99
C MET A 238 12.49 4.42 -10.40
N TYR A 239 12.68 4.56 -9.10
CA TYR A 239 13.74 3.95 -8.32
C TYR A 239 13.33 3.88 -6.85
N PHE A 240 13.93 2.97 -6.08
CA PHE A 240 13.77 3.01 -4.63
C PHE A 240 14.80 3.95 -4.02
N HIS A 241 14.42 4.62 -2.95
CA HIS A 241 15.34 5.45 -2.18
C HIS A 241 14.92 5.55 -0.72
N ASP A 242 15.85 5.88 0.11
CA ASP A 242 15.61 6.24 1.50
C ASP A 242 14.99 7.64 1.58
N THR A 243 14.59 8.07 2.78
CA THR A 243 14.01 9.41 3.02
C THR A 243 14.40 9.91 4.41
N PRO A 244 14.63 11.23 4.58
CA PRO A 244 14.78 11.83 5.91
C PRO A 244 13.45 11.89 6.68
N SER A 245 12.31 11.81 5.99
CA SER A 245 10.96 11.90 6.58
C SER A 245 10.49 10.57 7.15
N LYS A 246 11.20 10.04 8.16
CA LYS A 246 10.93 8.72 8.75
C LYS A 246 9.55 8.58 9.40
N SER A 247 8.95 9.67 9.86
CA SER A 247 7.59 9.67 10.45
C SER A 247 6.49 9.22 9.49
N LEU A 248 6.72 9.29 8.18
CA LEU A 248 5.77 8.83 7.16
C LEU A 248 5.53 7.33 7.21
N PHE A 249 6.51 6.54 7.66
CA PHE A 249 6.38 5.09 7.78
C PHE A 249 5.38 4.65 8.87
N GLY A 250 5.10 5.52 9.85
CA GLY A 250 4.12 5.28 10.91
C GLY A 250 2.68 5.63 10.55
N GLN A 251 2.42 6.12 9.34
CA GLN A 251 1.07 6.48 8.89
C GLN A 251 0.32 5.26 8.33
N ASP A 252 -1.00 5.20 8.54
CA ASP A 252 -1.85 4.12 7.98
C ASP A 252 -1.93 4.19 6.46
N LYS A 253 -2.05 5.41 5.91
CA LYS A 253 -1.97 5.66 4.46
C LYS A 253 -0.62 6.27 4.14
N ARG A 254 0.18 5.56 3.36
CA ARG A 254 1.54 5.95 3.00
C ARG A 254 1.69 6.38 1.54
N ALA A 255 0.61 6.95 0.98
CA ALA A 255 0.60 7.56 -0.35
C ALA A 255 0.75 9.08 -0.22
N PHE A 256 1.99 9.58 -0.27
CA PHE A 256 2.31 11.00 -0.14
C PHE A 256 2.82 11.56 -1.45
N MET A 257 2.77 12.90 -1.61
CA MET A 257 3.47 13.54 -2.72
C MET A 257 4.99 13.33 -2.52
N VAL A 258 5.50 12.28 -3.12
CA VAL A 258 6.92 12.23 -3.46
C VAL A 258 7.04 13.13 -4.68
N ALA A 259 7.89 14.14 -4.60
CA ALA A 259 8.15 15.18 -5.58
C ALA A 259 7.55 14.90 -6.98
N LYS A 260 6.60 15.75 -7.41
CA LYS A 260 6.04 15.66 -8.77
C LYS A 260 7.16 15.56 -9.80
N LYS A 261 7.02 14.57 -10.67
CA LYS A 261 7.86 14.46 -11.88
C LYS A 261 7.72 15.70 -12.75
#